data_41692bea9add97efaf9865ebdfd9a138
#
_entry.id   41692bea9add97efaf9865ebdfd9a138
#
_cell.length_a   1.000
_cell.length_b   1.000
_cell.length_c   1.000
_cell.angle_alpha   90.00
_cell.angle_beta   90.00
_cell.angle_gamma   90.00
#
_symmetry.space_group_name_H-M   'P 1'
#
loop_
_entity.id
_entity.type
_entity.pdbx_description
1 polymer ?
#
loop_
_entity_poly.entity_id
_entity_poly.type
_entity_poly.pdbx_seq_one_letter_code
_entity_poly.pdbx_strand_id
1 'polypeptide(L)'
;YLPETEMALTAFNAARKAHAKGVQTRIFMPRFGVINERRHQLHEVIRLSGMNLIINDMDMPLIIKVASIPKERMQVYFIDNDEYFKRKAIFTDEDDQLFDDNDERAIFFAKGVIETVKKLNWAPDIIHIHGWMASLLPLYLKEYYKEEPLFTESKIVTSIYDNDFKGTLNSSLADKVKFDKIDEGKIETILVPSHANILKSAIENSDAIIMGSKSVSESLVQFIDEKNKPVLEYQTEETLTEAYLNFYANEVLAQ
;
A
#
# COMPACT_ATOMS: atom_id res chain seq x y z
N TYR A 1 -4.43 8.94 12.94
CA TYR A 1 -5.40 9.32 11.89
C TYR A 1 -6.60 8.38 11.82
N LEU A 2 -6.40 7.09 11.96
CA LEU A 2 -7.39 6.02 11.96
C LEU A 2 -7.45 5.33 13.33
N PRO A 3 -8.46 4.47 13.59
CA PRO A 3 -8.44 3.57 14.74
C PRO A 3 -7.12 2.80 14.79
N GLU A 4 -6.59 2.64 16.00
CA GLU A 4 -5.34 1.93 16.20
C GLU A 4 -5.55 0.43 15.92
N THR A 5 -4.96 -0.05 14.84
CA THR A 5 -4.86 -1.48 14.51
C THR A 5 -3.40 -1.89 14.62
N GLU A 6 -3.13 -3.17 14.86
CA GLU A 6 -1.76 -3.71 14.90
C GLU A 6 -0.97 -3.29 13.66
N MET A 7 -1.56 -3.45 12.47
CA MET A 7 -0.95 -3.05 11.21
C MET A 7 -0.61 -1.56 11.16
N ALA A 8 -1.57 -0.69 11.52
CA ALA A 8 -1.38 0.76 11.45
C ALA A 8 -0.31 1.23 12.43
N LEU A 9 -0.28 0.66 13.65
CA LEU A 9 0.74 0.95 14.65
C LEU A 9 2.11 0.46 14.20
N THR A 10 2.21 -0.77 13.68
CA THR A 10 3.46 -1.35 13.18
C THR A 10 4.04 -0.51 12.04
N ALA A 11 3.24 -0.21 11.03
CA ALA A 11 3.66 0.61 9.88
C ALA A 11 4.14 2.00 10.31
N PHE A 12 3.36 2.66 11.16
CA PHE A 12 3.68 3.99 11.65
C PHE A 12 4.94 4.01 12.53
N ASN A 13 5.06 3.09 13.47
CA ASN A 13 6.21 3.00 14.37
C ASN A 13 7.49 2.63 13.61
N ALA A 14 7.42 1.72 12.63
CA ALA A 14 8.55 1.38 11.77
C ALA A 14 9.06 2.62 11.01
N ALA A 15 8.15 3.33 10.33
CA ALA A 15 8.49 4.54 9.58
C ALA A 15 9.09 5.65 10.48
N ARG A 16 8.45 5.89 11.62
CA ARG A 16 8.88 6.91 12.58
C ARG A 16 10.26 6.63 13.18
N LYS A 17 10.49 5.39 13.59
CA LYS A 17 11.77 4.97 14.17
C LYS A 17 12.89 4.94 13.12
N ALA A 18 12.61 4.55 11.88
CA ALA A 18 13.55 4.64 10.77
C ALA A 18 13.93 6.11 10.49
N HIS A 19 12.93 6.99 10.45
CA HIS A 19 13.14 8.42 10.28
C HIS A 19 14.04 9.01 11.38
N ALA A 20 13.82 8.63 12.63
CA ALA A 20 14.66 9.06 13.77
C ALA A 20 16.12 8.59 13.66
N LYS A 21 16.39 7.53 12.92
CA LYS A 21 17.75 7.04 12.58
C LYS A 21 18.34 7.67 11.31
N GLY A 22 17.70 8.70 10.76
CA GLY A 22 18.19 9.44 9.61
C GLY A 22 17.73 8.91 8.24
N VAL A 23 16.87 7.88 8.19
CA VAL A 23 16.29 7.39 6.94
C VAL A 23 15.25 8.39 6.45
N GLN A 24 15.38 8.84 5.21
CA GLN A 24 14.36 9.69 4.60
C GLN A 24 13.07 8.89 4.36
N THR A 25 12.04 9.19 5.12
CA THR A 25 10.81 8.40 5.15
C THR A 25 9.60 9.25 4.79
N ARG A 26 8.69 8.71 3.98
CA ARG A 26 7.39 9.27 3.64
C ARG A 26 6.32 8.21 3.80
N ILE A 27 5.19 8.61 4.36
CA ILE A 27 4.03 7.71 4.56
C ILE A 27 2.94 8.13 3.58
N PHE A 28 2.30 7.15 2.95
CA PHE A 28 1.14 7.34 2.09
C PHE A 28 -0.02 6.52 2.62
N MET A 29 -1.21 7.10 2.66
CA MET A 29 -2.43 6.41 3.05
C MET A 29 -3.65 7.00 2.35
N PRO A 30 -4.76 6.24 2.20
CA PRO A 30 -6.01 6.81 1.71
C PRO A 30 -6.58 7.84 2.69
N ARG A 31 -7.20 8.89 2.18
CA ARG A 31 -7.88 9.88 3.00
C ARG A 31 -9.29 9.40 3.36
N PHE A 32 -9.42 8.32 4.09
CA PHE A 32 -10.73 7.83 4.51
C PHE A 32 -11.58 8.92 5.19
N GLY A 33 -12.87 8.95 4.87
CA GLY A 33 -13.80 9.98 5.34
C GLY A 33 -14.01 10.02 6.85
N VAL A 34 -13.57 9.00 7.58
CA VAL A 34 -13.53 8.96 9.05
C VAL A 34 -12.39 9.81 9.64
N ILE A 35 -11.41 10.20 8.82
CA ILE A 35 -10.27 11.01 9.27
C ILE A 35 -10.75 12.45 9.51
N ASN A 36 -10.50 12.95 10.71
CA ASN A 36 -10.81 14.34 11.06
C ASN A 36 -9.71 15.27 10.55
N GLU A 37 -9.92 15.85 9.37
CA GLU A 37 -8.94 16.71 8.71
C GLU A 37 -8.55 17.94 9.54
N ARG A 38 -9.52 18.57 10.23
CA ARG A 38 -9.26 19.75 11.08
C ARG A 38 -8.38 19.40 12.27
N ARG A 39 -8.70 18.29 12.96
CA ARG A 39 -7.93 17.82 14.12
C ARG A 39 -6.48 17.52 13.76
N HIS A 40 -6.26 16.97 12.58
CA HIS A 40 -4.93 16.55 12.12
C HIS A 40 -4.27 17.57 11.18
N GLN A 41 -4.90 18.72 10.98
CA GLN A 41 -4.37 19.82 10.17
C GLN A 41 -3.98 19.39 8.74
N LEU A 42 -4.82 18.56 8.12
CA LEU A 42 -4.63 18.18 6.74
C LEU A 42 -4.83 19.41 5.84
N HIS A 43 -3.94 19.62 4.92
CA HIS A 43 -4.09 20.64 3.89
C HIS A 43 -3.79 20.06 2.51
N GLU A 44 -4.51 20.55 1.51
CA GLU A 44 -4.29 20.15 0.13
C GLU A 44 -2.99 20.76 -0.41
N VAL A 45 -2.23 19.96 -1.14
CA VAL A 45 -1.02 20.39 -1.85
C VAL A 45 -1.35 20.55 -3.32
N ILE A 46 -1.73 21.76 -3.71
CA ILE A 46 -2.22 22.08 -5.05
C ILE A 46 -1.26 21.63 -6.16
N ARG A 47 0.04 21.78 -5.99
CA ARG A 47 1.05 21.36 -6.98
C ARG A 47 1.09 19.84 -7.21
N LEU A 48 0.62 19.05 -6.26
CA LEU A 48 0.56 17.58 -6.36
C LEU A 48 -0.83 17.10 -6.81
N SER A 49 -1.86 17.92 -6.61
CA SER A 49 -3.25 17.64 -6.97
C SER A 49 -3.56 17.94 -8.44
N GLY A 50 -4.80 17.66 -8.86
CA GLY A 50 -5.37 18.08 -10.14
C GLY A 50 -5.03 17.19 -11.34
N MET A 51 -4.34 16.05 -11.13
CA MET A 51 -4.19 15.02 -12.14
C MET A 51 -5.44 14.13 -12.13
N ASN A 52 -5.92 13.72 -13.29
CA ASN A 52 -6.91 12.65 -13.38
C ASN A 52 -6.23 11.30 -13.53
N LEU A 53 -6.67 10.32 -12.75
CA LEU A 53 -6.30 8.92 -12.91
C LEU A 53 -7.43 8.20 -13.64
N ILE A 54 -7.10 7.46 -14.68
CA ILE A 54 -8.09 6.61 -15.35
C ILE A 54 -8.24 5.33 -14.53
N ILE A 55 -9.44 5.11 -14.02
CA ILE A 55 -9.80 3.89 -13.29
C ILE A 55 -10.92 3.22 -14.09
N ASN A 56 -10.64 2.03 -14.61
CA ASN A 56 -11.52 1.42 -15.60
C ASN A 56 -11.66 2.36 -16.82
N ASP A 57 -12.81 2.96 -17.06
CA ASP A 57 -13.10 3.93 -18.14
C ASP A 57 -13.43 5.34 -17.61
N MET A 58 -13.22 5.58 -16.31
CA MET A 58 -13.58 6.83 -15.63
C MET A 58 -12.36 7.67 -15.29
N ASP A 59 -12.45 8.97 -15.56
CA ASP A 59 -11.49 9.97 -15.10
C ASP A 59 -11.75 10.35 -13.64
N MET A 60 -10.84 9.94 -12.75
CA MET A 60 -10.96 10.16 -11.32
C MET A 60 -9.91 11.18 -10.86
N PRO A 61 -10.33 12.38 -10.38
CA PRO A 61 -9.39 13.41 -9.95
C PRO A 61 -8.60 12.98 -8.72
N LEU A 62 -7.28 13.11 -8.80
CA LEU A 62 -6.36 12.86 -7.71
C LEU A 62 -6.16 14.14 -6.89
N ILE A 63 -6.52 14.10 -5.64
CA ILE A 63 -6.29 15.15 -4.65
C ILE A 63 -5.27 14.63 -3.65
N ILE A 64 -4.26 15.45 -3.35
CA ILE A 64 -3.22 15.10 -2.37
C ILE A 64 -3.31 16.06 -1.20
N LYS A 65 -3.56 15.50 -0.02
CA LYS A 65 -3.49 16.23 1.24
C LYS A 65 -2.28 15.78 2.04
N VAL A 66 -1.74 16.67 2.85
CA VAL A 66 -0.56 16.39 3.68
C VAL A 66 -0.80 16.83 5.10
N ALA A 67 -0.31 16.05 6.04
CA ALA A 67 -0.17 16.43 7.43
C ALA A 67 1.26 16.14 7.91
N SER A 68 1.79 17.01 8.76
CA SER A 68 3.08 16.77 9.39
C SER A 68 2.90 16.08 10.74
N ILE A 69 3.78 15.13 11.04
CA ILE A 69 3.84 14.56 12.38
C ILE A 69 4.52 15.56 13.30
N PRO A 70 3.84 16.02 14.36
CA PRO A 70 4.39 17.04 15.25
C PRO A 70 5.76 16.63 15.78
N LYS A 71 6.72 17.56 15.78
CA LYS A 71 8.11 17.41 16.31
C LYS A 71 9.05 16.51 15.49
N GLU A 72 8.56 15.73 14.51
CA GLU A 72 9.40 14.74 13.81
C GLU A 72 9.78 15.15 12.38
N ARG A 73 9.22 16.24 11.84
CA ARG A 73 9.44 16.71 10.46
C ARG A 73 9.14 15.65 9.39
N MET A 74 8.36 14.64 9.75
CA MET A 74 7.91 13.59 8.85
C MET A 74 6.53 13.93 8.31
N GLN A 75 6.30 13.68 7.03
CA GLN A 75 5.05 13.97 6.36
C GLN A 75 4.26 12.70 6.06
N VAL A 76 2.95 12.80 6.22
CA VAL A 76 1.98 11.80 5.76
C VAL A 76 1.21 12.38 4.59
N TYR A 77 1.23 11.68 3.47
CA TYR A 77 0.52 12.03 2.24
C TYR A 77 -0.77 11.23 2.17
N PHE A 78 -1.87 11.92 2.00
CA PHE A 78 -3.19 11.34 1.89
C PHE A 78 -3.63 11.37 0.43
N ILE A 79 -3.85 10.19 -0.13
CA ILE A 79 -4.41 10.00 -1.46
C ILE A 79 -5.92 10.15 -1.36
N ASP A 80 -6.48 11.14 -2.02
CA ASP A 80 -7.87 11.55 -1.86
C ASP A 80 -8.63 11.62 -3.19
N ASN A 81 -9.89 11.28 -3.12
CA ASN A 81 -10.89 11.45 -4.13
C ASN A 81 -12.26 11.40 -3.46
N ASP A 82 -13.15 12.34 -3.75
CA ASP A 82 -14.44 12.42 -3.08
C ASP A 82 -15.34 11.21 -3.35
N GLU A 83 -15.34 10.67 -4.55
CA GLU A 83 -16.15 9.50 -4.89
C GLU A 83 -15.74 8.28 -4.05
N TYR A 84 -14.43 8.03 -3.93
CA TYR A 84 -13.90 6.85 -3.28
C TYR A 84 -13.78 6.97 -1.75
N PHE A 85 -13.47 8.16 -1.22
CA PHE A 85 -13.04 8.29 0.17
C PHE A 85 -13.90 9.22 1.04
N LYS A 86 -14.98 9.80 0.52
CA LYS A 86 -15.86 10.71 1.29
C LYS A 86 -16.66 9.99 2.39
N ARG A 87 -16.97 8.72 2.20
CA ARG A 87 -17.79 7.93 3.13
C ARG A 87 -17.22 7.91 4.53
N LYS A 88 -18.08 7.99 5.55
CA LYS A 88 -17.72 7.94 6.98
C LYS A 88 -17.47 6.50 7.46
N ALA A 89 -16.84 5.70 6.61
CA ALA A 89 -16.49 4.32 6.86
C ALA A 89 -15.17 4.02 6.14
N ILE A 90 -14.51 2.90 6.47
CA ILE A 90 -13.22 2.52 5.90
C ILE A 90 -13.42 1.60 4.70
N PHE A 91 -13.90 0.38 4.92
CA PHE A 91 -14.03 -0.65 3.88
C PHE A 91 -15.43 -1.25 3.77
N THR A 92 -16.24 -1.12 4.80
CA THR A 92 -17.55 -1.76 4.90
C THR A 92 -18.64 -0.75 5.22
N ASP A 93 -19.86 -1.11 4.89
CA ASP A 93 -21.08 -0.39 5.28
C ASP A 93 -21.51 -0.72 6.71
N GLU A 94 -22.72 -0.26 7.10
CA GLU A 94 -23.30 -0.47 8.44
C GLU A 94 -23.66 -1.95 8.70
N ASP A 95 -23.84 -2.75 7.65
CA ASP A 95 -24.14 -4.18 7.70
C ASP A 95 -22.87 -5.05 7.59
N ASP A 96 -21.68 -4.45 7.75
CA ASP A 96 -20.36 -5.09 7.62
C ASP A 96 -20.11 -5.71 6.23
N GLN A 97 -20.78 -5.18 5.21
CA GLN A 97 -20.55 -5.61 3.82
C GLN A 97 -19.49 -4.72 3.18
N LEU A 98 -18.55 -5.35 2.47
CA LEU A 98 -17.53 -4.63 1.71
C LEU A 98 -18.20 -3.67 0.70
N PHE A 99 -17.67 -2.47 0.59
CA PHE A 99 -18.09 -1.57 -0.50
C PHE A 99 -17.76 -2.18 -1.86
N ASP A 100 -18.70 -2.09 -2.77
CA ASP A 100 -18.61 -2.68 -4.10
C ASP A 100 -17.46 -2.10 -4.95
N ASP A 101 -17.08 -0.85 -4.66
CA ASP A 101 -15.98 -0.13 -5.32
C ASP A 101 -14.61 -0.26 -4.62
N ASN A 102 -14.46 -1.16 -3.66
CA ASN A 102 -13.18 -1.34 -2.95
C ASN A 102 -12.02 -1.78 -3.87
N ASP A 103 -12.32 -2.46 -4.95
CA ASP A 103 -11.39 -2.83 -6.00
C ASP A 103 -10.85 -1.59 -6.73
N GLU A 104 -11.74 -0.67 -7.14
CA GLU A 104 -11.35 0.60 -7.78
C GLU A 104 -10.59 1.50 -6.82
N ARG A 105 -10.99 1.53 -5.55
CA ARG A 105 -10.29 2.26 -4.50
C ARG A 105 -8.84 1.78 -4.33
N ALA A 106 -8.62 0.45 -4.40
CA ALA A 106 -7.27 -0.13 -4.33
C ALA A 106 -6.44 0.22 -5.57
N ILE A 107 -7.02 0.16 -6.78
CA ILE A 107 -6.37 0.60 -8.02
C ILE A 107 -6.02 2.10 -7.94
N PHE A 108 -6.99 2.93 -7.55
CA PHE A 108 -6.81 4.38 -7.42
C PHE A 108 -5.69 4.71 -6.42
N PHE A 109 -5.67 4.02 -5.27
CA PHE A 109 -4.64 4.23 -4.27
C PHE A 109 -3.25 3.85 -4.81
N ALA A 110 -3.11 2.71 -5.46
CA ALA A 110 -1.84 2.28 -6.05
C ALA A 110 -1.31 3.29 -7.08
N LYS A 111 -2.14 3.67 -8.07
CA LYS A 111 -1.77 4.67 -9.08
C LYS A 111 -1.51 6.04 -8.43
N GLY A 112 -2.34 6.46 -7.48
CA GLY A 112 -2.22 7.74 -6.80
C GLY A 112 -0.92 7.90 -6.02
N VAL A 113 -0.47 6.85 -5.31
CA VAL A 113 0.82 6.85 -4.62
C VAL A 113 1.96 7.00 -5.62
N ILE A 114 1.98 6.17 -6.68
CA ILE A 114 3.06 6.17 -7.67
C ILE A 114 3.15 7.54 -8.36
N GLU A 115 2.03 8.09 -8.84
CA GLU A 115 2.01 9.40 -9.49
C GLU A 115 2.39 10.54 -8.53
N THR A 116 2.06 10.43 -7.25
CA THR A 116 2.49 11.41 -6.25
C THR A 116 4.00 11.37 -6.05
N VAL A 117 4.59 10.18 -5.94
CA VAL A 117 6.04 10.00 -5.81
C VAL A 117 6.78 10.54 -7.04
N LYS A 118 6.25 10.32 -8.26
CA LYS A 118 6.76 10.91 -9.50
C LYS A 118 6.75 12.43 -9.45
N LYS A 119 5.62 13.05 -9.06
CA LYS A 119 5.52 14.52 -8.92
C LYS A 119 6.44 15.08 -7.85
N LEU A 120 6.75 14.33 -6.81
CA LEU A 120 7.74 14.69 -5.80
C LEU A 120 9.18 14.58 -6.32
N ASN A 121 9.39 13.95 -7.48
CA ASN A 121 10.69 13.63 -8.05
C ASN A 121 11.62 13.00 -7.00
N TRP A 122 11.11 12.01 -6.28
CA TRP A 122 11.81 11.32 -5.20
C TRP A 122 11.88 9.83 -5.48
N ALA A 123 13.08 9.32 -5.75
CA ALA A 123 13.34 7.91 -5.97
C ALA A 123 13.52 7.18 -4.63
N PRO A 124 12.56 6.35 -4.18
CA PRO A 124 12.73 5.57 -2.97
C PRO A 124 13.62 4.35 -3.21
N ASP A 125 14.53 4.04 -2.29
CA ASP A 125 15.28 2.79 -2.32
C ASP A 125 14.38 1.60 -1.95
N ILE A 126 13.50 1.81 -0.96
CA ILE A 126 12.54 0.81 -0.48
C ILE A 126 11.11 1.35 -0.56
N ILE A 127 10.22 0.56 -1.14
CA ILE A 127 8.77 0.77 -1.12
C ILE A 127 8.18 -0.34 -0.25
N HIS A 128 7.71 0.03 0.95
CA HIS A 128 7.17 -0.93 1.91
C HIS A 128 5.64 -0.87 1.95
N ILE A 129 5.02 -1.98 1.65
CA ILE A 129 3.57 -2.14 1.51
C ILE A 129 2.98 -2.71 2.80
N HIS A 130 1.91 -2.10 3.29
CA HIS A 130 1.17 -2.53 4.46
C HIS A 130 -0.34 -2.61 4.15
N GLY A 131 -0.92 -3.79 4.33
CA GLY A 131 -2.34 -4.04 4.20
C GLY A 131 -2.85 -4.18 2.77
N TRP A 132 -4.01 -4.81 2.65
CA TRP A 132 -4.59 -5.22 1.37
C TRP A 132 -4.92 -4.06 0.42
N MET A 133 -5.31 -2.89 0.96
CA MET A 133 -5.63 -1.71 0.13
C MET A 133 -4.43 -1.23 -0.71
N ALA A 134 -3.21 -1.47 -0.23
CA ALA A 134 -1.98 -1.14 -0.94
C ALA A 134 -1.42 -2.31 -1.76
N SER A 135 -2.02 -3.49 -1.69
CA SER A 135 -1.44 -4.73 -2.23
C SER A 135 -1.43 -4.84 -3.76
N LEU A 136 -2.14 -3.96 -4.48
CA LEU A 136 -2.01 -3.87 -5.93
C LEU A 136 -0.82 -3.02 -6.38
N LEU A 137 -0.25 -2.20 -5.51
CA LEU A 137 0.85 -1.29 -5.85
C LEU A 137 2.09 -2.03 -6.41
N PRO A 138 2.54 -3.18 -5.85
CA PRO A 138 3.62 -3.97 -6.44
C PRO A 138 3.36 -4.40 -7.89
N LEU A 139 2.16 -4.90 -8.18
CA LEU A 139 1.76 -5.28 -9.53
C LEU A 139 1.82 -4.07 -10.49
N TYR A 140 1.27 -2.93 -10.07
CA TYR A 140 1.30 -1.72 -10.88
C TYR A 140 2.73 -1.22 -11.14
N LEU A 141 3.61 -1.25 -10.15
CA LEU A 141 5.01 -0.87 -10.32
C LEU A 141 5.75 -1.79 -11.30
N LYS A 142 5.54 -3.11 -11.21
CA LYS A 142 6.26 -4.09 -12.03
C LYS A 142 5.72 -4.18 -13.46
N GLU A 143 4.43 -3.85 -13.70
CA GLU A 143 3.80 -4.05 -15.01
C GLU A 143 3.39 -2.72 -15.68
N TYR A 144 2.58 -1.90 -15.04
CA TYR A 144 2.07 -0.65 -15.63
C TYR A 144 3.14 0.46 -15.68
N TYR A 145 3.93 0.59 -14.61
CA TYR A 145 4.99 1.59 -14.47
C TYR A 145 6.40 1.03 -14.67
N LYS A 146 6.55 -0.14 -15.28
CA LYS A 146 7.84 -0.82 -15.45
C LYS A 146 8.89 0.00 -16.22
N GLU A 147 8.47 0.91 -17.09
CA GLU A 147 9.34 1.80 -17.85
C GLU A 147 9.62 3.14 -17.13
N GLU A 148 9.14 3.32 -15.90
CA GLU A 148 9.32 4.56 -15.14
C GLU A 148 10.71 4.60 -14.49
N PRO A 149 11.63 5.48 -14.95
CA PRO A 149 13.01 5.47 -14.50
C PRO A 149 13.18 5.71 -13.00
N LEU A 150 12.20 6.41 -12.39
CA LEU A 150 12.27 6.77 -10.97
C LEU A 150 12.28 5.55 -10.04
N PHE A 151 11.72 4.43 -10.47
CA PHE A 151 11.58 3.21 -9.67
C PHE A 151 12.48 2.06 -10.09
N THR A 152 13.37 2.26 -11.05
CA THR A 152 14.24 1.20 -11.60
C THR A 152 15.04 0.48 -10.52
N GLU A 153 15.58 1.22 -9.56
CA GLU A 153 16.40 0.67 -8.48
C GLU A 153 15.58 0.40 -7.19
N SER A 154 14.30 0.76 -7.18
CA SER A 154 13.46 0.58 -5.99
C SER A 154 13.18 -0.89 -5.73
N LYS A 155 13.33 -1.31 -4.49
CA LYS A 155 12.95 -2.65 -4.00
C LYS A 155 11.60 -2.58 -3.29
N ILE A 156 10.75 -3.57 -3.54
CA ILE A 156 9.40 -3.64 -2.97
C ILE A 156 9.39 -4.67 -1.86
N VAL A 157 8.97 -4.26 -0.67
CA VAL A 157 8.80 -5.12 0.49
C VAL A 157 7.32 -5.14 0.87
N THR A 158 6.72 -6.30 1.09
CA THR A 158 5.33 -6.41 1.53
C THR A 158 5.25 -7.07 2.90
N SER A 159 4.60 -6.40 3.85
CA SER A 159 4.26 -6.98 5.14
C SER A 159 2.91 -7.68 5.08
N ILE A 160 2.87 -8.93 5.53
CA ILE A 160 1.68 -9.77 5.59
C ILE A 160 1.13 -9.78 7.02
N TYR A 161 -0.16 -9.45 7.16
CA TYR A 161 -0.86 -9.37 8.44
C TYR A 161 -2.01 -10.35 8.50
N ASP A 162 -2.37 -10.72 9.73
CA ASP A 162 -3.59 -11.49 10.03
C ASP A 162 -4.78 -10.51 10.22
N ASN A 163 -5.14 -9.82 9.16
CA ASN A 163 -6.23 -8.84 9.14
C ASN A 163 -7.10 -9.03 7.90
N ASP A 164 -7.80 -10.14 7.86
CA ASP A 164 -8.62 -10.56 6.72
C ASP A 164 -9.93 -9.75 6.61
N PHE A 165 -10.43 -9.61 5.38
CA PHE A 165 -11.81 -9.29 5.11
C PHE A 165 -12.55 -10.55 4.63
N LYS A 166 -13.84 -10.66 4.97
CA LYS A 166 -14.66 -11.80 4.54
C LYS A 166 -15.16 -11.61 3.11
N GLY A 167 -15.25 -12.70 2.36
CA GLY A 167 -15.74 -12.67 0.98
C GLY A 167 -14.69 -12.28 -0.03
N THR A 168 -15.11 -11.55 -1.06
CA THR A 168 -14.25 -11.10 -2.17
C THR A 168 -14.53 -9.63 -2.47
N LEU A 169 -13.56 -8.94 -3.04
CA LEU A 169 -13.79 -7.67 -3.71
C LEU A 169 -14.66 -7.91 -4.96
N ASN A 170 -15.04 -6.84 -5.65
CA ASN A 170 -15.80 -6.94 -6.88
C ASN A 170 -15.10 -7.87 -7.88
N SER A 171 -15.86 -8.82 -8.45
CA SER A 171 -15.34 -9.82 -9.40
C SER A 171 -14.77 -9.23 -10.69
N SER A 172 -15.09 -7.97 -10.99
CA SER A 172 -14.55 -7.25 -12.15
C SER A 172 -13.14 -6.66 -11.91
N LEU A 173 -12.54 -6.86 -10.74
CA LEU A 173 -11.19 -6.34 -10.44
C LEU A 173 -10.17 -6.70 -11.53
N ALA A 174 -10.12 -7.98 -11.92
CA ALA A 174 -9.19 -8.44 -12.95
C ALA A 174 -9.40 -7.74 -14.30
N ASP A 175 -10.66 -7.54 -14.70
CA ASP A 175 -10.99 -6.83 -15.94
C ASP A 175 -10.58 -5.36 -15.88
N LYS A 176 -10.76 -4.71 -14.72
CA LYS A 176 -10.33 -3.32 -14.51
C LYS A 176 -8.81 -3.17 -14.54
N VAL A 177 -8.08 -4.12 -13.99
CA VAL A 177 -6.60 -4.16 -14.05
C VAL A 177 -6.14 -4.44 -15.48
N LYS A 178 -6.81 -5.36 -16.19
CA LYS A 178 -6.55 -5.64 -17.62
C LYS A 178 -6.79 -4.41 -18.51
N PHE A 179 -7.76 -3.56 -18.16
CA PHE A 179 -7.99 -2.29 -18.87
C PHE A 179 -6.73 -1.41 -18.89
N ASP A 180 -5.91 -1.46 -17.85
CA ASP A 180 -4.60 -0.80 -17.77
C ASP A 180 -3.51 -1.53 -18.59
N LYS A 181 -3.87 -2.49 -19.45
CA LYS A 181 -2.97 -3.26 -20.34
C LYS A 181 -1.96 -4.13 -19.57
N ILE A 182 -2.29 -4.57 -18.39
CA ILE A 182 -1.54 -5.58 -17.67
C ILE A 182 -1.90 -6.96 -18.21
N ASP A 183 -0.91 -7.77 -18.52
CA ASP A 183 -1.08 -9.09 -19.14
C ASP A 183 -1.91 -10.05 -18.29
N GLU A 184 -2.74 -10.88 -18.94
CA GLU A 184 -3.61 -11.87 -18.27
C GLU A 184 -2.83 -12.82 -17.34
N GLY A 185 -1.64 -13.27 -17.74
CA GLY A 185 -0.79 -14.12 -16.91
C GLY A 185 -0.28 -13.49 -15.63
N LYS A 186 -0.39 -12.15 -15.50
CA LYS A 186 0.01 -11.40 -14.30
C LYS A 186 -1.12 -11.13 -13.32
N ILE A 187 -2.35 -11.41 -13.75
CA ILE A 187 -3.56 -11.14 -12.95
C ILE A 187 -4.30 -12.42 -12.53
N GLU A 188 -3.73 -13.59 -12.80
CA GLU A 188 -4.35 -14.88 -12.47
C GLU A 188 -4.75 -14.98 -10.99
N THR A 189 -3.90 -14.51 -10.09
CA THR A 189 -4.17 -14.53 -8.65
C THR A 189 -5.37 -13.70 -8.24
N ILE A 190 -5.71 -12.65 -8.98
CA ILE A 190 -6.81 -11.72 -8.67
C ILE A 190 -8.09 -11.97 -9.48
N LEU A 191 -8.17 -13.04 -10.26
CA LEU A 191 -9.40 -13.47 -10.93
C LEU A 191 -10.54 -13.76 -9.94
N VAL A 192 -10.18 -14.28 -8.77
CA VAL A 192 -11.08 -14.38 -7.61
C VAL A 192 -10.48 -13.51 -6.50
N PRO A 193 -10.92 -12.26 -6.35
CA PRO A 193 -10.24 -11.28 -5.51
C PRO A 193 -10.58 -11.42 -4.01
N SER A 194 -10.29 -12.60 -3.46
CA SER A 194 -10.29 -12.82 -2.01
C SER A 194 -9.10 -12.12 -1.35
N HIS A 195 -9.17 -11.89 -0.04
CA HIS A 195 -8.06 -11.30 0.70
C HIS A 195 -6.74 -12.04 0.44
N ALA A 196 -6.74 -13.38 0.59
CA ALA A 196 -5.55 -14.18 0.35
C ALA A 196 -4.99 -14.01 -1.08
N ASN A 197 -5.85 -13.95 -2.09
CA ASN A 197 -5.43 -13.82 -3.47
C ASN A 197 -4.88 -12.42 -3.79
N ILE A 198 -5.44 -11.37 -3.20
CA ILE A 198 -4.89 -10.01 -3.29
C ILE A 198 -3.48 -9.97 -2.68
N LEU A 199 -3.28 -10.58 -1.51
CA LEU A 199 -1.95 -10.69 -0.89
C LEU A 199 -0.99 -11.54 -1.72
N LYS A 200 -1.45 -12.64 -2.32
CA LYS A 200 -0.61 -13.45 -3.23
C LYS A 200 -0.10 -12.64 -4.42
N SER A 201 -0.94 -11.79 -5.00
CA SER A 201 -0.51 -10.86 -6.06
C SER A 201 0.59 -9.91 -5.56
N ALA A 202 0.46 -9.37 -4.35
CA ALA A 202 1.48 -8.52 -3.76
C ALA A 202 2.79 -9.29 -3.52
N ILE A 203 2.71 -10.52 -2.97
CA ILE A 203 3.86 -11.39 -2.73
C ILE A 203 4.60 -11.70 -4.04
N GLU A 204 3.88 -12.02 -5.11
CA GLU A 204 4.48 -12.31 -6.42
C GLU A 204 5.29 -11.14 -6.98
N ASN A 205 4.80 -9.93 -6.80
CA ASN A 205 5.39 -8.73 -7.36
C ASN A 205 6.32 -7.97 -6.39
N SER A 206 6.58 -8.52 -5.20
CA SER A 206 7.52 -7.96 -4.21
C SER A 206 8.91 -8.61 -4.32
N ASP A 207 9.93 -7.89 -3.89
CA ASP A 207 11.31 -8.38 -3.84
C ASP A 207 11.60 -9.11 -2.53
N ALA A 208 10.90 -8.75 -1.43
CA ALA A 208 11.02 -9.39 -0.12
C ALA A 208 9.70 -9.30 0.68
N ILE A 209 9.57 -10.15 1.69
CA ILE A 209 8.37 -10.28 2.51
C ILE A 209 8.73 -10.09 3.99
N ILE A 210 7.83 -9.48 4.74
CA ILE A 210 7.92 -9.39 6.21
C ILE A 210 6.65 -9.99 6.80
N MET A 211 6.79 -10.90 7.77
CA MET A 211 5.69 -11.39 8.56
C MET A 211 5.27 -10.32 9.56
N GLY A 212 4.21 -9.59 9.24
CA GLY A 212 3.72 -8.45 10.04
C GLY A 212 2.90 -8.86 11.26
N SER A 213 2.35 -10.08 11.26
CA SER A 213 1.64 -10.69 12.39
C SER A 213 2.31 -11.99 12.80
N LYS A 214 2.15 -12.36 14.07
CA LYS A 214 2.72 -13.58 14.64
C LYS A 214 2.14 -14.85 14.02
N SER A 215 0.89 -14.80 13.62
CA SER A 215 0.23 -15.88 12.88
C SER A 215 -0.29 -15.33 11.54
N VAL A 216 0.01 -16.06 10.49
CA VAL A 216 -0.50 -15.82 9.14
C VAL A 216 -1.09 -17.13 8.64
N SER A 217 -2.08 -17.08 7.77
CA SER A 217 -2.73 -18.29 7.27
C SER A 217 -1.72 -19.24 6.62
N GLU A 218 -1.86 -20.54 6.89
CA GLU A 218 -0.95 -21.58 6.39
C GLU A 218 -0.83 -21.55 4.85
N SER A 219 -1.92 -21.25 4.15
CA SER A 219 -1.92 -21.12 2.69
C SER A 219 -1.08 -19.99 2.16
N LEU A 220 -0.96 -18.87 2.91
CA LEU A 220 -0.08 -17.76 2.54
C LEU A 220 1.37 -18.08 2.87
N VAL A 221 1.64 -18.75 4.01
CA VAL A 221 2.99 -19.20 4.38
C VAL A 221 3.54 -20.14 3.31
N GLN A 222 2.78 -21.18 2.91
CA GLN A 222 3.17 -22.09 1.84
C GLN A 222 3.46 -21.34 0.53
N PHE A 223 2.61 -20.38 0.16
CA PHE A 223 2.81 -19.59 -1.05
C PHE A 223 4.07 -18.71 -0.99
N ILE A 224 4.39 -18.14 0.18
CA ILE A 224 5.62 -17.37 0.40
C ILE A 224 6.84 -18.28 0.23
N ASP A 225 6.82 -19.45 0.84
CA ASP A 225 7.93 -20.43 0.76
C ASP A 225 8.21 -20.87 -0.68
N GLU A 226 7.16 -21.06 -1.50
CA GLU A 226 7.29 -21.40 -2.92
C GLU A 226 7.98 -20.31 -3.75
N LYS A 227 7.92 -19.05 -3.33
CA LYS A 227 8.50 -17.93 -4.09
C LYS A 227 10.01 -17.75 -3.85
N ASN A 228 10.60 -18.41 -2.87
CA ASN A 228 12.03 -18.33 -2.55
C ASN A 228 12.58 -16.89 -2.44
N LYS A 229 11.80 -15.99 -1.86
CA LYS A 229 12.18 -14.60 -1.61
C LYS A 229 12.74 -14.44 -0.20
N PRO A 230 13.56 -13.41 0.08
CA PRO A 230 13.92 -13.06 1.44
C PRO A 230 12.68 -12.83 2.32
N VAL A 231 12.64 -13.44 3.49
CA VAL A 231 11.54 -13.31 4.45
C VAL A 231 12.11 -12.91 5.80
N LEU A 232 11.55 -11.83 6.36
CA LEU A 232 11.79 -11.48 7.76
C LEU A 232 10.60 -12.00 8.58
N GLU A 233 10.91 -12.84 9.55
CA GLU A 233 9.94 -13.35 10.51
C GLU A 233 9.37 -12.22 11.40
N TYR A 234 8.22 -12.50 12.03
CA TYR A 234 7.53 -11.55 12.90
C TYR A 234 8.46 -10.95 13.95
N GLN A 235 8.39 -9.64 14.10
CA GLN A 235 9.18 -8.88 15.07
C GLN A 235 8.29 -8.23 16.11
N THR A 236 8.70 -8.25 17.36
CA THR A 236 8.05 -7.49 18.43
C THR A 236 8.35 -5.99 18.28
N GLU A 237 7.57 -5.13 18.94
CA GLU A 237 7.81 -3.67 18.90
C GLU A 237 9.23 -3.27 19.33
N GLU A 238 9.85 -4.05 20.21
CA GLU A 238 11.20 -3.81 20.73
C GLU A 238 12.29 -4.07 19.69
N THR A 239 12.15 -5.16 18.90
CA THR A 239 13.13 -5.61 17.92
C THR A 239 12.87 -5.07 16.51
N LEU A 240 11.64 -4.68 16.20
CA LEU A 240 11.15 -4.35 14.87
C LEU A 240 12.05 -3.37 14.11
N THR A 241 12.47 -2.28 14.75
CA THR A 241 13.20 -1.23 14.04
C THR A 241 14.57 -1.68 13.56
N GLU A 242 15.32 -2.36 14.43
CA GLU A 242 16.65 -2.85 14.04
C GLU A 242 16.57 -3.99 13.06
N ALA A 243 15.60 -4.90 13.26
CA ALA A 243 15.38 -6.00 12.35
C ALA A 243 14.98 -5.51 10.95
N TYR A 244 14.07 -4.53 10.84
CA TYR A 244 13.67 -3.98 9.54
C TYR A 244 14.84 -3.29 8.84
N LEU A 245 15.57 -2.42 9.52
CA LEU A 245 16.70 -1.71 8.91
C LEU A 245 17.81 -2.66 8.48
N ASN A 246 18.12 -3.68 9.30
CA ASN A 246 19.09 -4.71 8.94
C ASN A 246 18.62 -5.55 7.75
N PHE A 247 17.34 -5.92 7.73
CA PHE A 247 16.74 -6.67 6.63
C PHE A 247 16.79 -5.89 5.32
N TYR A 248 16.42 -4.60 5.34
CA TYR A 248 16.53 -3.74 4.16
C TYR A 248 17.96 -3.65 3.64
N ALA A 249 18.92 -3.40 4.53
CA ALA A 249 20.31 -3.19 4.14
C ALA A 249 20.98 -4.47 3.62
N ASN A 250 20.77 -5.59 4.30
CA ASN A 250 21.56 -6.80 4.09
C ASN A 250 20.89 -7.86 3.22
N GLU A 251 19.55 -7.86 3.17
CA GLU A 251 18.79 -8.90 2.46
C GLU A 251 18.08 -8.34 1.23
N VAL A 252 17.63 -7.08 1.27
CA VAL A 252 16.82 -6.48 0.21
C VAL A 252 17.67 -5.66 -0.75
N LEU A 253 18.46 -4.71 -0.24
CA LEU A 253 19.28 -3.82 -1.06
C LEU A 253 20.62 -4.45 -1.49
N ALA A 254 21.02 -5.56 -0.89
CA ALA A 254 22.24 -6.29 -1.28
C ALA A 254 22.05 -7.23 -2.49
N GLN A 255 20.82 -7.38 -2.98
CA GLN A 255 20.47 -8.11 -4.20
C GLN A 255 20.72 -7.21 -5.43
#